data_a299b090f571557aa909bcb5b2291571
#
_entry.id   a299b090f571557aa909bcb5b2291571
#
_cell.length_a   1.000
_cell.length_b   1.000
_cell.length_c   1.000
_cell.angle_alpha   90.00
_cell.angle_beta   90.00
_cell.angle_gamma   90.00
#
_symmetry.space_group_name_H-M   'P 1'
#
loop_
_entity.id
_entity.type
_entity.pdbx_description
1 polymer ?
#
loop_
_entity_poly.entity_id
_entity_poly.type
_entity_poly.pdbx_seq_one_letter_code
_entity_poly.pdbx_strand_id
1 'polypeptide(L)'
;MGNSVSVDINPVITDRTADGHDISRINAGEIDQPTPADRMVHALMGRFTGFLSPGSMALAWIDWLVHLSASPGKQQLLLEKAARKSIRLLMYLSRGVSHVESTPCIQPLLQDKRFIGPQWQRWPFCLIYQSFLMQQQWWHNATTGIGGMSEHHQQLASFASRQLLDLVSPVNFVLTNPEVLHATWREAGQNLWRGWRYLLEDWERALGGHPPSGSEHFRPGIEVANTPGQVVFRNHLMELIQYTPQTEQVFRQPLLFVPAWIMKYYILDLSPSNSLVRYLVSRGHTVYMISWRNPDAEDRDLGMDDYLRMGVLAALDVVRQREAGEQVQAVGYCLGGTLATALAATLPPRRLA
;
A
#
# COMPACT_ATOMS: atom_id res chain seq x y z
N MET A 1 49.46 -12.98 -7.34
CA MET A 1 49.35 -13.67 -6.03
C MET A 1 48.50 -12.79 -5.13
N GLY A 2 47.25 -13.06 -5.02
CA GLY A 2 46.28 -12.33 -4.18
C GLY A 2 45.34 -13.33 -3.55
N ASN A 3 45.46 -13.52 -2.24
CA ASN A 3 44.69 -14.46 -1.44
C ASN A 3 43.25 -13.98 -1.32
N SER A 4 42.31 -14.79 -1.77
CA SER A 4 40.89 -14.69 -1.43
C SER A 4 40.69 -15.24 -0.02
N VAL A 5 40.25 -14.39 0.91
CA VAL A 5 39.78 -14.77 2.25
C VAL A 5 38.33 -15.16 2.14
N SER A 6 38.03 -16.45 2.20
CA SER A 6 36.66 -16.95 2.43
C SER A 6 36.41 -16.89 3.94
N VAL A 7 35.42 -16.11 4.35
CA VAL A 7 34.92 -16.08 5.74
C VAL A 7 33.91 -17.20 5.88
N ASP A 8 34.31 -18.27 6.52
CA ASP A 8 33.46 -19.39 6.90
C ASP A 8 32.80 -19.05 8.25
N ILE A 9 31.50 -18.74 8.23
CA ILE A 9 30.72 -18.47 9.45
C ILE A 9 29.90 -19.73 9.77
N ASN A 10 30.55 -20.70 10.37
CA ASN A 10 29.87 -21.79 11.07
C ASN A 10 30.41 -21.89 12.50
N PRO A 11 29.67 -21.51 13.54
CA PRO A 11 30.03 -21.81 14.90
C PRO A 11 29.73 -23.30 15.19
N VAL A 12 30.73 -24.13 15.22
CA VAL A 12 30.63 -25.50 15.79
C VAL A 12 30.53 -25.36 17.30
N ILE A 13 29.32 -25.51 17.86
CA ILE A 13 29.15 -25.72 19.29
C ILE A 13 29.32 -27.20 19.56
N THR A 14 30.50 -27.60 20.05
CA THR A 14 30.73 -28.95 20.60
C THR A 14 30.44 -28.95 22.08
N ASP A 15 29.26 -29.43 22.45
CA ASP A 15 28.96 -29.79 23.83
C ASP A 15 29.07 -31.31 23.97
N ARG A 16 30.05 -31.78 24.77
CA ARG A 16 30.24 -33.19 25.09
C ARG A 16 29.53 -33.49 26.40
N THR A 17 28.36 -34.12 26.32
CA THR A 17 27.76 -34.78 27.49
C THR A 17 28.33 -36.17 27.69
N ALA A 18 28.41 -36.60 28.97
CA ALA A 18 29.16 -37.76 29.43
C ALA A 18 28.60 -39.14 29.02
N ASP A 19 27.54 -39.21 28.21
CA ASP A 19 26.87 -40.48 27.86
C ASP A 19 26.98 -40.90 26.40
N GLY A 20 28.05 -40.50 25.70
CA GLY A 20 28.45 -41.14 24.45
C GLY A 20 27.46 -41.19 23.28
N HIS A 21 26.32 -40.52 23.37
CA HIS A 21 25.42 -40.36 22.24
C HIS A 21 25.78 -39.12 21.44
N ASP A 22 26.29 -39.39 20.26
CA ASP A 22 26.65 -38.37 19.28
C ASP A 22 25.40 -37.60 18.79
N ILE A 23 25.11 -36.44 19.42
CA ILE A 23 24.03 -35.54 19.02
C ILE A 23 24.41 -34.67 17.80
N SER A 24 25.60 -34.90 17.20
CA SER A 24 26.14 -34.12 16.10
C SER A 24 25.44 -34.35 14.74
N ARG A 25 24.35 -35.13 14.69
CA ARG A 25 23.56 -35.37 13.47
C ARG A 25 22.11 -34.93 13.61
N ILE A 26 21.83 -33.79 14.23
CA ILE A 26 20.63 -33.07 13.91
C ILE A 26 20.92 -32.40 12.58
N ASN A 27 20.45 -33.00 11.49
CA ASN A 27 20.49 -32.39 10.17
C ASN A 27 19.78 -31.03 10.23
N ALA A 28 20.54 -29.95 10.32
CA ALA A 28 20.07 -28.58 10.18
C ALA A 28 19.66 -28.26 8.72
N GLY A 29 19.08 -29.24 8.03
CA GLY A 29 18.90 -29.18 6.59
C GLY A 29 17.53 -29.57 6.03
N GLU A 30 16.63 -30.12 6.84
CA GLU A 30 15.29 -30.43 6.36
C GLU A 30 14.29 -29.54 7.09
N ILE A 31 14.15 -28.28 6.62
CA ILE A 31 12.97 -27.49 6.95
C ILE A 31 11.82 -28.20 6.24
N ASP A 32 10.99 -28.92 7.01
CA ASP A 32 9.79 -29.56 6.50
C ASP A 32 8.96 -28.50 5.74
N GLN A 33 8.82 -28.72 4.43
CA GLN A 33 7.99 -27.80 3.64
C GLN A 33 6.54 -27.95 4.08
N PRO A 34 5.79 -26.84 4.23
CA PRO A 34 4.39 -26.88 4.64
C PRO A 34 3.60 -27.85 3.75
N THR A 35 2.80 -28.69 4.37
CA THR A 35 1.93 -29.64 3.62
C THR A 35 0.98 -28.87 2.68
N PRO A 36 0.44 -29.50 1.63
CA PRO A 36 -0.58 -28.88 0.79
C PRO A 36 -1.79 -28.36 1.59
N ALA A 37 -2.18 -29.06 2.66
CA ALA A 37 -3.27 -28.66 3.55
C ALA A 37 -2.90 -27.39 4.33
N ASP A 38 -1.69 -27.31 4.89
CA ASP A 38 -1.23 -26.11 5.59
C ASP A 38 -1.18 -24.90 4.67
N ARG A 39 -0.68 -25.07 3.45
CA ARG A 39 -0.64 -23.99 2.44
C ARG A 39 -2.04 -23.48 2.11
N MET A 40 -3.01 -24.40 1.97
CA MET A 40 -4.41 -24.02 1.71
C MET A 40 -5.01 -23.24 2.89
N VAL A 41 -4.82 -23.72 4.13
CA VAL A 41 -5.30 -23.05 5.33
C VAL A 41 -4.65 -21.67 5.48
N HIS A 42 -3.33 -21.57 5.30
CA HIS A 42 -2.62 -20.28 5.38
C HIS A 42 -3.04 -19.31 4.27
N ALA A 43 -3.31 -19.81 3.06
CA ALA A 43 -3.82 -18.97 1.97
C ALA A 43 -5.24 -18.45 2.27
N LEU A 44 -6.11 -19.28 2.84
CA LEU A 44 -7.43 -18.85 3.28
C LEU A 44 -7.34 -17.84 4.42
N MET A 45 -6.55 -18.12 5.46
CA MET A 45 -6.33 -17.18 6.55
C MET A 45 -5.80 -15.84 6.03
N GLY A 46 -4.80 -15.85 5.13
CA GLY A 46 -4.25 -14.63 4.53
C GLY A 46 -5.30 -13.79 3.81
N ARG A 47 -6.25 -14.42 3.11
CA ARG A 47 -7.37 -13.72 2.46
C ARG A 47 -8.31 -13.05 3.47
N PHE A 48 -8.62 -13.71 4.57
CA PHE A 48 -9.52 -13.17 5.61
C PHE A 48 -8.83 -12.10 6.49
N THR A 49 -7.55 -12.25 6.75
CA THR A 49 -6.79 -11.34 7.64
C THR A 49 -6.09 -10.21 6.89
N GLY A 50 -6.21 -10.13 5.55
CA GLY A 50 -5.46 -9.17 4.74
C GLY A 50 -3.95 -9.35 4.88
N PHE A 51 -3.49 -10.58 5.00
CA PHE A 51 -2.10 -10.99 5.24
C PHE A 51 -1.51 -10.56 6.60
N LEU A 52 -2.34 -10.04 7.52
CA LEU A 52 -1.91 -9.81 8.90
C LEU A 52 -1.85 -11.15 9.64
N SER A 53 -0.76 -11.38 10.36
CA SER A 53 -0.64 -12.57 11.21
C SER A 53 -1.62 -12.52 12.38
N PRO A 54 -2.55 -13.50 12.50
CA PRO A 54 -3.46 -13.56 13.65
C PRO A 54 -2.71 -13.66 14.98
N GLY A 55 -1.57 -14.35 15.00
CA GLY A 55 -0.72 -14.47 16.19
C GLY A 55 -0.12 -13.13 16.61
N SER A 56 0.42 -12.35 15.67
CA SER A 56 0.94 -11.01 15.96
C SER A 56 -0.15 -10.07 16.49
N MET A 57 -1.35 -10.16 15.92
CA MET A 57 -2.49 -9.37 16.37
C MET A 57 -2.92 -9.78 17.80
N ALA A 58 -3.02 -11.07 18.07
CA ALA A 58 -3.35 -11.58 19.39
C ALA A 58 -2.31 -11.15 20.44
N LEU A 59 -1.01 -11.24 20.12
CA LEU A 59 0.07 -10.80 21.01
C LEU A 59 -0.03 -9.30 21.31
N ALA A 60 -0.33 -8.46 20.31
CA ALA A 60 -0.50 -7.04 20.54
C ALA A 60 -1.69 -6.72 21.50
N TRP A 61 -2.79 -7.45 21.36
CA TRP A 61 -3.95 -7.29 22.24
C TRP A 61 -3.71 -7.84 23.66
N ILE A 62 -2.97 -8.94 23.79
CA ILE A 62 -2.58 -9.49 25.10
C ILE A 62 -1.64 -8.50 25.80
N ASP A 63 -0.64 -7.99 25.11
CA ASP A 63 0.30 -6.99 25.62
C ASP A 63 -0.45 -5.72 26.11
N TRP A 64 -1.38 -5.23 25.27
CA TRP A 64 -2.27 -4.13 25.63
C TRP A 64 -3.09 -4.41 26.89
N LEU A 65 -3.73 -5.56 26.96
CA LEU A 65 -4.59 -5.93 28.10
C LEU A 65 -3.79 -6.03 29.41
N VAL A 66 -2.65 -6.71 29.38
CA VAL A 66 -1.78 -6.90 30.54
C VAL A 66 -1.28 -5.56 31.08
N HIS A 67 -0.72 -4.72 30.22
CA HIS A 67 -0.16 -3.44 30.63
C HIS A 67 -1.24 -2.41 31.03
N LEU A 68 -2.38 -2.41 30.35
CA LEU A 68 -3.50 -1.56 30.76
C LEU A 68 -4.06 -1.99 32.11
N SER A 69 -4.22 -3.31 32.37
CA SER A 69 -4.71 -3.82 33.65
C SER A 69 -3.76 -3.50 34.81
N ALA A 70 -2.46 -3.45 34.55
CA ALA A 70 -1.42 -3.07 35.49
C ALA A 70 -1.23 -1.54 35.64
N SER A 71 -2.03 -0.73 34.93
CA SER A 71 -1.89 0.74 34.92
C SER A 71 -3.13 1.44 35.49
N PRO A 72 -3.36 1.43 36.82
CA PRO A 72 -4.58 2.00 37.43
C PRO A 72 -4.76 3.49 37.15
N GLY A 73 -3.69 4.27 37.11
CA GLY A 73 -3.76 5.69 36.74
C GLY A 73 -4.25 5.93 35.31
N LYS A 74 -3.85 5.06 34.36
CA LYS A 74 -4.34 5.11 32.99
C LYS A 74 -5.82 4.73 32.90
N GLN A 75 -6.24 3.70 33.65
CA GLN A 75 -7.64 3.30 33.75
C GLN A 75 -8.51 4.44 34.29
N GLN A 76 -8.09 5.07 35.40
CA GLN A 76 -8.80 6.23 35.96
C GLN A 76 -8.92 7.36 34.92
N LEU A 77 -7.83 7.71 34.28
CA LEU A 77 -7.83 8.74 33.21
C LEU A 77 -8.81 8.41 32.08
N LEU A 78 -8.90 7.15 31.66
CA LEU A 78 -9.83 6.70 30.63
C LEU A 78 -11.30 6.80 31.10
N LEU A 79 -11.59 6.44 32.36
CA LEU A 79 -12.91 6.61 32.95
C LEU A 79 -13.31 8.09 33.03
N GLU A 80 -12.41 8.95 33.51
CA GLU A 80 -12.66 10.41 33.54
C GLU A 80 -12.90 10.98 32.14
N LYS A 81 -12.13 10.56 31.15
CA LYS A 81 -12.34 10.98 29.75
C LYS A 81 -13.67 10.47 29.22
N ALA A 82 -14.08 9.24 29.54
CA ALA A 82 -15.38 8.70 29.15
C ALA A 82 -16.52 9.51 29.80
N ALA A 83 -16.45 9.76 31.11
CA ALA A 83 -17.45 10.56 31.80
C ALA A 83 -17.57 11.97 31.23
N ARG A 84 -16.45 12.69 31.04
CA ARG A 84 -16.45 14.02 30.41
C ARG A 84 -17.05 14.03 29.01
N LYS A 85 -16.78 13.00 28.21
CA LYS A 85 -17.35 12.86 26.86
C LYS A 85 -18.85 12.61 26.92
N SER A 86 -19.30 11.72 27.80
CA SER A 86 -20.73 11.45 28.01
C SER A 86 -21.50 12.70 28.46
N ILE A 87 -20.97 13.44 29.43
CA ILE A 87 -21.56 14.70 29.88
C ILE A 87 -21.64 15.72 28.73
N ARG A 88 -20.56 15.86 27.94
CA ARG A 88 -20.52 16.77 26.80
C ARG A 88 -21.57 16.38 25.75
N LEU A 89 -21.73 15.08 25.48
CA LEU A 89 -22.74 14.58 24.55
C LEU A 89 -24.15 14.82 25.05
N LEU A 90 -24.41 14.62 26.34
CA LEU A 90 -25.71 14.92 26.96
C LEU A 90 -26.04 16.42 26.89
N MET A 91 -25.06 17.30 27.16
CA MET A 91 -25.24 18.75 27.00
C MET A 91 -25.50 19.15 25.55
N TYR A 92 -24.86 18.49 24.61
CA TYR A 92 -25.10 18.71 23.17
C TYR A 92 -26.53 18.29 22.79
N LEU A 93 -26.97 17.13 23.27
CA LEU A 93 -28.35 16.65 23.10
C LEU A 93 -29.39 17.65 23.61
N SER A 94 -29.21 18.14 24.85
CA SER A 94 -30.16 19.08 25.46
C SER A 94 -30.26 20.40 24.69
N ARG A 95 -29.18 20.88 24.10
CA ARG A 95 -29.16 22.09 23.25
C ARG A 95 -29.75 21.85 21.87
N GLY A 96 -29.49 20.67 21.26
CA GLY A 96 -30.05 20.32 19.94
C GLY A 96 -31.55 20.24 19.91
N VAL A 97 -32.18 19.83 21.01
CA VAL A 97 -33.65 19.85 21.17
C VAL A 97 -34.22 21.29 21.21
N SER A 98 -33.39 22.26 21.62
CA SER A 98 -33.81 23.66 21.78
C SER A 98 -33.58 24.54 20.53
N HIS A 99 -33.21 23.96 19.38
CA HIS A 99 -32.91 24.67 18.10
C HIS A 99 -31.84 25.78 18.20
N VAL A 100 -31.01 25.78 19.24
CA VAL A 100 -29.88 26.70 19.37
C VAL A 100 -28.72 26.18 18.55
N GLU A 101 -28.06 27.04 17.77
CA GLU A 101 -26.80 26.68 17.09
C GLU A 101 -25.79 26.13 18.13
N SER A 102 -25.61 24.83 18.13
CA SER A 102 -24.75 24.17 19.09
C SER A 102 -23.36 23.96 18.52
N THR A 103 -22.34 24.43 19.21
CA THR A 103 -20.96 24.14 18.86
C THR A 103 -20.72 22.62 18.93
N PRO A 104 -20.03 22.02 17.93
CA PRO A 104 -19.74 20.60 17.91
C PRO A 104 -19.00 20.11 19.17
N CYS A 105 -19.37 18.93 19.67
CA CYS A 105 -18.66 18.31 20.80
C CYS A 105 -17.20 18.01 20.49
N ILE A 106 -16.92 17.64 19.24
CA ILE A 106 -15.60 17.30 18.71
C ILE A 106 -15.55 17.67 17.24
N GLN A 107 -14.44 18.25 16.81
CA GLN A 107 -14.20 18.49 15.38
C GLN A 107 -13.51 17.30 14.76
N PRO A 108 -13.90 16.87 13.54
CA PRO A 108 -13.16 15.88 12.76
C PRO A 108 -11.72 16.35 12.55
N LEU A 109 -10.79 15.40 12.39
CA LEU A 109 -9.44 15.74 11.93
C LEU A 109 -9.49 16.39 10.55
N LEU A 110 -8.57 17.28 10.23
CA LEU A 110 -8.55 18.03 8.95
C LEU A 110 -8.55 17.11 7.71
N GLN A 111 -7.96 15.94 7.82
CA GLN A 111 -7.95 14.91 6.78
C GLN A 111 -9.23 14.06 6.73
N ASP A 112 -10.05 14.07 7.78
CA ASP A 112 -11.31 13.31 7.82
C ASP A 112 -12.45 14.10 7.20
N LYS A 113 -12.71 13.82 5.94
CA LYS A 113 -13.75 14.50 5.14
C LYS A 113 -15.10 13.79 5.14
N ARG A 114 -15.30 12.75 5.94
CA ARG A 114 -16.50 11.92 5.94
C ARG A 114 -17.78 12.68 6.36
N PHE A 115 -17.66 13.70 7.21
CA PHE A 115 -18.77 14.36 7.88
C PHE A 115 -18.89 15.86 7.54
N ILE A 116 -18.37 16.29 6.38
CA ILE A 116 -18.31 17.70 5.96
C ILE A 116 -19.67 18.18 5.42
N GLY A 117 -20.46 17.30 4.80
CA GLY A 117 -21.71 17.65 4.16
C GLY A 117 -22.70 18.34 5.12
N PRO A 118 -23.49 19.34 4.66
CA PRO A 118 -24.46 20.06 5.50
C PRO A 118 -25.55 19.16 6.06
N GLN A 119 -25.80 17.99 5.45
CA GLN A 119 -26.74 16.98 5.92
C GLN A 119 -26.31 16.37 7.25
N TRP A 120 -25.01 16.23 7.48
CA TRP A 120 -24.46 15.72 8.73
C TRP A 120 -24.68 16.67 9.92
N GLN A 121 -24.91 17.97 9.67
CA GLN A 121 -25.16 18.96 10.72
C GLN A 121 -26.61 18.94 11.20
N ARG A 122 -27.50 18.18 10.55
CA ARG A 122 -28.90 18.06 10.93
C ARG A 122 -29.13 16.96 11.95
N TRP A 123 -30.07 17.18 12.86
CA TRP A 123 -30.49 16.15 13.80
C TRP A 123 -31.23 15.01 13.04
N PRO A 124 -31.03 13.71 13.35
CA PRO A 124 -30.18 13.13 14.40
C PRO A 124 -28.73 12.86 13.98
N PHE A 125 -28.34 13.13 12.73
CA PHE A 125 -27.04 12.75 12.15
C PHE A 125 -25.87 13.48 12.81
N CYS A 126 -26.06 14.72 13.25
CA CYS A 126 -25.07 15.46 14.01
C CYS A 126 -24.71 14.73 15.31
N LEU A 127 -25.68 14.15 16.01
CA LEU A 127 -25.43 13.35 17.20
C LEU A 127 -24.71 12.04 16.89
N ILE A 128 -25.11 11.37 15.82
CA ILE A 128 -24.55 10.08 15.40
C ILE A 128 -23.05 10.22 15.10
N TYR A 129 -22.66 11.18 14.25
CA TYR A 129 -21.24 11.32 13.92
C TYR A 129 -20.40 11.88 15.08
N GLN A 130 -20.98 12.78 15.91
CA GLN A 130 -20.28 13.31 17.08
C GLN A 130 -20.00 12.20 18.12
N SER A 131 -20.96 11.31 18.37
CA SER A 131 -20.76 10.16 19.25
C SER A 131 -19.70 9.20 18.70
N PHE A 132 -19.71 8.95 17.38
CA PHE A 132 -18.73 8.13 16.71
C PHE A 132 -17.31 8.71 16.82
N LEU A 133 -17.11 9.99 16.56
CA LEU A 133 -15.81 10.65 16.68
C LEU A 133 -15.30 10.64 18.14
N MET A 134 -16.20 10.79 19.11
CA MET A 134 -15.84 10.68 20.52
C MET A 134 -15.37 9.26 20.90
N GLN A 135 -15.99 8.22 20.35
CA GLN A 135 -15.56 6.84 20.51
C GLN A 135 -14.19 6.61 19.88
N GLN A 136 -13.97 7.09 18.65
CA GLN A 136 -12.65 7.00 17.98
C GLN A 136 -11.55 7.65 18.84
N GLN A 137 -11.80 8.84 19.36
CA GLN A 137 -10.83 9.52 20.20
C GLN A 137 -10.62 8.80 21.54
N TRP A 138 -11.66 8.19 22.10
CA TRP A 138 -11.52 7.42 23.34
C TRP A 138 -10.67 6.17 23.12
N TRP A 139 -10.93 5.41 22.07
CA TRP A 139 -10.15 4.22 21.70
C TRP A 139 -8.69 4.57 21.39
N HIS A 140 -8.44 5.66 20.69
CA HIS A 140 -7.07 6.14 20.48
C HIS A 140 -6.35 6.37 21.81
N ASN A 141 -7.01 7.02 22.78
CA ASN A 141 -6.44 7.19 24.11
C ASN A 141 -6.29 5.87 24.89
N ALA A 142 -7.17 4.90 24.67
CA ALA A 142 -7.11 3.59 25.32
C ALA A 142 -5.97 2.71 24.78
N THR A 143 -5.58 2.89 23.54
CA THR A 143 -4.55 2.08 22.87
C THR A 143 -3.20 2.77 22.75
N THR A 144 -3.05 4.00 23.24
CA THR A 144 -1.79 4.77 23.16
C THR A 144 -1.32 5.26 24.53
N GLY A 145 -0.02 5.41 24.72
CA GLY A 145 0.58 5.94 25.94
C GLY A 145 0.35 5.05 27.17
N ILE A 146 0.48 3.75 27.02
CA ILE A 146 0.42 2.75 28.08
C ILE A 146 1.86 2.39 28.47
N GLY A 147 2.22 2.61 29.74
CA GLY A 147 3.56 2.31 30.23
C GLY A 147 3.87 0.80 30.17
N GLY A 148 5.06 0.43 29.70
CA GLY A 148 5.53 -0.95 29.61
C GLY A 148 5.13 -1.72 28.34
N MET A 149 4.10 -1.27 27.63
CA MET A 149 3.69 -1.85 26.35
C MET A 149 4.73 -1.57 25.26
N SER A 150 5.05 -2.55 24.39
CA SER A 150 5.96 -2.32 23.30
C SER A 150 5.38 -1.33 22.29
N GLU A 151 6.22 -0.46 21.72
CA GLU A 151 5.78 0.55 20.75
C GLU A 151 5.13 -0.09 19.51
N HIS A 152 5.69 -1.20 19.01
CA HIS A 152 5.13 -1.95 17.92
C HIS A 152 3.73 -2.49 18.21
N HIS A 153 3.52 -3.11 19.37
CA HIS A 153 2.19 -3.60 19.76
C HIS A 153 1.20 -2.45 19.98
N GLN A 154 1.65 -1.32 20.52
CA GLN A 154 0.83 -0.13 20.67
C GLN A 154 0.34 0.39 19.29
N GLN A 155 1.22 0.44 18.30
CA GLN A 155 0.87 0.84 16.94
C GLN A 155 -0.13 -0.15 16.31
N LEU A 156 0.10 -1.47 16.47
CA LEU A 156 -0.81 -2.50 15.97
C LEU A 156 -2.19 -2.42 16.62
N ALA A 157 -2.27 -2.32 17.95
CA ALA A 157 -3.53 -2.22 18.67
C ALA A 157 -4.29 -0.93 18.32
N SER A 158 -3.59 0.20 18.20
CA SER A 158 -4.17 1.48 17.81
C SER A 158 -4.69 1.44 16.36
N PHE A 159 -3.91 0.87 15.44
CA PHE A 159 -4.31 0.70 14.06
C PHE A 159 -5.53 -0.22 13.94
N ALA A 160 -5.50 -1.40 14.57
CA ALA A 160 -6.60 -2.36 14.53
C ALA A 160 -7.90 -1.76 15.11
N SER A 161 -7.82 -1.07 16.27
CA SER A 161 -8.96 -0.36 16.86
C SER A 161 -9.54 0.64 15.88
N ARG A 162 -8.70 1.40 15.18
CA ARG A 162 -9.14 2.38 14.19
C ARG A 162 -9.86 1.72 13.02
N GLN A 163 -9.31 0.61 12.48
CA GLN A 163 -9.93 -0.11 11.38
C GLN A 163 -11.30 -0.70 11.78
N LEU A 164 -11.39 -1.31 12.97
CA LEU A 164 -12.66 -1.83 13.48
C LEU A 164 -13.73 -0.74 13.65
N LEU A 165 -13.34 0.42 14.16
CA LEU A 165 -14.25 1.57 14.27
C LEU A 165 -14.65 2.11 12.90
N ASP A 166 -13.72 2.17 11.96
CA ASP A 166 -14.02 2.64 10.60
C ASP A 166 -14.98 1.68 9.85
N LEU A 167 -14.97 0.38 10.15
CA LEU A 167 -15.98 -0.57 9.65
C LEU A 167 -17.39 -0.21 10.11
N VAL A 168 -17.55 0.21 11.36
CA VAL A 168 -18.85 0.61 11.95
C VAL A 168 -19.12 2.11 11.86
N SER A 169 -18.38 2.81 11.00
CA SER A 169 -18.59 4.23 10.77
C SER A 169 -20.01 4.51 10.25
N PRO A 170 -20.69 5.55 10.74
CA PRO A 170 -22.04 5.90 10.28
C PRO A 170 -22.17 6.13 8.77
N VAL A 171 -21.08 6.49 8.09
CA VAL A 171 -21.09 6.68 6.63
C VAL A 171 -21.33 5.38 5.84
N ASN A 172 -21.04 4.22 6.46
CA ASN A 172 -21.11 2.92 5.80
C ASN A 172 -22.53 2.33 5.75
N PHE A 173 -23.47 2.92 6.49
CA PHE A 173 -24.83 2.34 6.60
C PHE A 173 -25.86 3.30 6.05
N VAL A 174 -26.77 2.77 5.25
CA VAL A 174 -27.83 3.56 4.58
C VAL A 174 -28.64 4.37 5.59
N LEU A 175 -29.02 3.77 6.72
CA LEU A 175 -29.89 4.42 7.73
C LEU A 175 -29.20 5.51 8.55
N THR A 176 -27.88 5.52 8.60
CA THR A 176 -27.12 6.51 9.39
C THR A 176 -26.37 7.51 8.52
N ASN A 177 -26.37 7.30 7.19
CA ASN A 177 -25.76 8.21 6.24
C ASN A 177 -26.80 9.17 5.62
N PRO A 178 -26.83 10.45 6.01
CA PRO A 178 -27.83 11.39 5.53
C PRO A 178 -27.71 11.71 4.04
N GLU A 179 -26.51 11.60 3.47
CA GLU A 179 -26.31 11.84 2.04
C GLU A 179 -26.93 10.72 1.20
N VAL A 180 -26.71 9.46 1.64
CA VAL A 180 -27.34 8.29 1.02
C VAL A 180 -28.86 8.33 1.18
N LEU A 181 -29.37 8.64 2.38
CA LEU A 181 -30.80 8.78 2.62
C LEU A 181 -31.43 9.86 1.74
N HIS A 182 -30.77 11.00 1.61
CA HIS A 182 -31.24 12.09 0.74
C HIS A 182 -31.26 11.67 -0.73
N ALA A 183 -30.21 11.00 -1.21
CA ALA A 183 -30.14 10.45 -2.57
C ALA A 183 -31.23 9.40 -2.80
N THR A 184 -31.42 8.50 -1.83
CA THR A 184 -32.46 7.44 -1.90
C THR A 184 -33.85 8.01 -1.99
N TRP A 185 -34.14 9.03 -1.19
CA TRP A 185 -35.42 9.73 -1.28
C TRP A 185 -35.62 10.42 -2.63
N ARG A 186 -34.63 11.18 -3.09
CA ARG A 186 -34.69 11.91 -4.37
C ARG A 186 -34.85 10.98 -5.57
N GLU A 187 -34.21 9.82 -5.54
CA GLU A 187 -34.21 8.83 -6.64
C GLU A 187 -35.22 7.70 -6.41
N ALA A 188 -36.11 7.83 -5.43
CA ALA A 188 -37.11 6.81 -5.07
C ALA A 188 -36.51 5.39 -4.91
N GLY A 189 -35.32 5.29 -4.33
CA GLY A 189 -34.61 4.03 -4.10
C GLY A 189 -33.80 3.49 -5.28
N GLN A 190 -33.83 4.12 -6.44
CA GLN A 190 -33.11 3.65 -7.63
C GLN A 190 -31.59 3.59 -7.45
N ASN A 191 -31.02 4.48 -6.64
CA ASN A 191 -29.60 4.45 -6.30
C ASN A 191 -29.21 3.13 -5.62
N LEU A 192 -30.03 2.61 -4.70
CA LEU A 192 -29.77 1.34 -4.00
C LEU A 192 -29.90 0.15 -4.94
N TRP A 193 -30.94 0.14 -5.79
CA TRP A 193 -31.11 -0.89 -6.82
C TRP A 193 -29.94 -0.92 -7.80
N ARG A 194 -29.52 0.25 -8.28
CA ARG A 194 -28.36 0.39 -9.17
C ARG A 194 -27.08 -0.10 -8.52
N GLY A 195 -26.86 0.27 -7.25
CA GLY A 195 -25.72 -0.19 -6.46
C GLY A 195 -25.70 -1.71 -6.27
N TRP A 196 -26.87 -2.30 -5.97
CA TRP A 196 -27.00 -3.76 -5.86
C TRP A 196 -26.68 -4.48 -7.17
N ARG A 197 -27.18 -3.97 -8.30
CA ARG A 197 -26.87 -4.50 -9.62
C ARG A 197 -25.37 -4.45 -9.93
N TYR A 198 -24.71 -3.34 -9.62
CA TYR A 198 -23.25 -3.21 -9.80
C TYR A 198 -22.49 -4.21 -8.94
N LEU A 199 -22.90 -4.41 -7.69
CA LEU A 199 -22.29 -5.39 -6.81
C LEU A 199 -22.39 -6.82 -7.39
N LEU A 200 -23.54 -7.19 -7.93
CA LEU A 200 -23.73 -8.51 -8.57
C LEU A 200 -22.88 -8.65 -9.84
N GLU A 201 -22.81 -7.62 -10.67
CA GLU A 201 -21.98 -7.58 -11.87
C GLU A 201 -20.49 -7.71 -11.53
N ASP A 202 -20.02 -6.96 -10.54
CA ASP A 202 -18.63 -7.02 -10.06
C ASP A 202 -18.30 -8.42 -9.50
N TRP A 203 -19.23 -9.02 -8.78
CA TRP A 203 -19.06 -10.36 -8.23
C TRP A 203 -19.00 -11.41 -9.35
N GLU A 204 -19.91 -11.35 -10.33
CA GLU A 204 -19.90 -12.25 -11.49
C GLU A 204 -18.57 -12.15 -12.25
N ARG A 205 -18.11 -10.93 -12.53
CA ARG A 205 -16.83 -10.68 -13.17
C ARG A 205 -15.65 -11.23 -12.37
N ALA A 206 -15.63 -11.00 -11.06
CA ALA A 206 -14.58 -11.50 -10.18
C ALA A 206 -14.51 -13.03 -10.15
N LEU A 207 -15.67 -13.71 -10.11
CA LEU A 207 -15.74 -15.19 -10.17
C LEU A 207 -15.33 -15.73 -11.54
N GLY A 208 -15.66 -15.01 -12.61
CA GLY A 208 -15.27 -15.36 -13.98
C GLY A 208 -13.83 -14.97 -14.36
N GLY A 209 -13.08 -14.36 -13.45
CA GLY A 209 -11.72 -13.88 -13.74
C GLY A 209 -11.66 -12.73 -14.76
N HIS A 210 -12.77 -12.04 -14.97
CA HIS A 210 -12.85 -10.89 -15.87
C HIS A 210 -12.40 -9.61 -15.21
N PRO A 211 -11.81 -8.66 -15.97
CA PRO A 211 -11.47 -7.33 -15.46
C PRO A 211 -12.72 -6.58 -14.94
N PRO A 212 -12.55 -5.61 -14.01
CA PRO A 212 -13.64 -4.76 -13.56
C PRO A 212 -14.39 -4.06 -14.70
N SER A 213 -15.67 -3.82 -14.52
CA SER A 213 -16.49 -3.05 -15.48
C SER A 213 -15.90 -1.66 -15.71
N GLY A 214 -15.83 -1.22 -16.98
CA GLY A 214 -15.24 0.07 -17.36
C GLY A 214 -13.75 0.02 -17.66
N SER A 215 -13.04 -1.07 -17.33
CA SER A 215 -11.61 -1.22 -17.64
C SER A 215 -11.33 -1.25 -19.16
N GLU A 216 -12.32 -1.62 -19.97
CA GLU A 216 -12.29 -1.58 -21.44
C GLU A 216 -12.08 -0.19 -22.03
N HIS A 217 -12.32 0.86 -21.24
CA HIS A 217 -12.07 2.26 -21.63
C HIS A 217 -10.64 2.73 -21.34
N PHE A 218 -9.76 1.85 -20.83
CA PHE A 218 -8.38 2.16 -20.44
C PHE A 218 -7.38 1.20 -21.10
N ARG A 219 -7.47 1.04 -22.41
CA ARG A 219 -6.60 0.14 -23.18
C ARG A 219 -5.22 0.76 -23.38
N PRO A 220 -4.14 0.07 -23.00
CA PRO A 220 -2.78 0.53 -23.26
C PRO A 220 -2.53 0.70 -24.76
N GLY A 221 -1.90 1.81 -25.13
CA GLY A 221 -1.62 2.20 -26.51
C GLY A 221 -2.76 2.95 -27.21
N ILE A 222 -3.94 3.09 -26.58
CA ILE A 222 -5.10 3.79 -27.13
C ILE A 222 -5.55 4.90 -26.18
N GLU A 223 -6.14 4.55 -25.03
CA GLU A 223 -6.61 5.53 -24.05
C GLU A 223 -5.53 5.86 -23.00
N VAL A 224 -4.71 4.87 -22.64
CA VAL A 224 -3.54 5.04 -21.77
C VAL A 224 -2.28 4.61 -22.51
N ALA A 225 -1.11 5.05 -22.07
CA ALA A 225 0.17 4.76 -22.73
C ALA A 225 0.14 5.13 -24.23
N ASN A 226 -0.43 6.28 -24.57
CA ASN A 226 -0.72 6.63 -25.96
C ASN A 226 0.37 7.49 -26.62
N THR A 227 1.46 7.81 -25.91
CA THR A 227 2.62 8.46 -26.54
C THR A 227 3.30 7.46 -27.50
N PRO A 228 3.46 7.81 -28.79
CA PRO A 228 4.02 6.90 -29.77
C PRO A 228 5.43 6.44 -29.41
N GLY A 229 5.67 5.14 -29.52
CA GLY A 229 6.95 4.51 -29.24
C GLY A 229 7.01 3.08 -29.76
N GLN A 230 8.18 2.46 -29.63
CA GLN A 230 8.39 1.08 -30.04
C GLN A 230 9.27 0.35 -29.03
N VAL A 231 9.03 -0.96 -28.89
CA VAL A 231 9.91 -1.83 -28.10
C VAL A 231 11.20 -2.06 -28.89
N VAL A 232 12.32 -1.63 -28.35
CA VAL A 232 13.64 -1.71 -28.99
C VAL A 232 14.51 -2.83 -28.43
N PHE A 233 14.13 -3.39 -27.28
CA PHE A 233 14.78 -4.54 -26.66
C PHE A 233 13.79 -5.28 -25.77
N ARG A 234 13.97 -6.59 -25.65
CA ARG A 234 13.17 -7.45 -24.78
C ARG A 234 14.06 -8.57 -24.21
N ASN A 235 13.88 -8.87 -22.94
CA ASN A 235 14.40 -10.08 -22.33
C ASN A 235 13.32 -10.73 -21.44
N HIS A 236 13.70 -11.69 -20.58
CA HIS A 236 12.75 -12.38 -19.68
C HIS A 236 12.06 -11.43 -18.70
N LEU A 237 12.76 -10.41 -18.21
CA LEU A 237 12.31 -9.57 -17.09
C LEU A 237 11.68 -8.24 -17.54
N MET A 238 12.03 -7.72 -18.73
CA MET A 238 11.56 -6.42 -19.16
C MET A 238 11.54 -6.23 -20.69
N GLU A 239 10.78 -5.23 -21.10
CA GLU A 239 10.85 -4.61 -22.43
C GLU A 239 11.39 -3.18 -22.28
N LEU A 240 12.20 -2.75 -23.22
CA LEU A 240 12.67 -1.36 -23.31
C LEU A 240 11.93 -0.66 -24.44
N ILE A 241 11.19 0.39 -24.10
CA ILE A 241 10.43 1.21 -25.04
C ILE A 241 11.25 2.46 -25.35
N GLN A 242 11.44 2.76 -26.64
CA GLN A 242 11.94 4.05 -27.13
C GLN A 242 10.76 4.83 -27.67
N TYR A 243 10.53 6.04 -27.15
CA TYR A 243 9.47 6.90 -27.64
C TYR A 243 9.90 7.68 -28.87
N THR A 244 8.95 7.88 -29.78
CA THR A 244 9.19 8.60 -31.05
C THR A 244 9.42 10.08 -30.77
N PRO A 245 10.52 10.67 -31.25
CA PRO A 245 10.76 12.10 -31.14
C PRO A 245 9.62 12.93 -31.73
N GLN A 246 9.28 14.04 -31.08
CA GLN A 246 8.24 14.98 -31.53
C GLN A 246 8.83 16.32 -32.02
N THR A 247 10.15 16.40 -32.06
CA THR A 247 10.90 17.57 -32.52
C THR A 247 11.92 17.18 -33.60
N GLU A 248 12.26 18.09 -34.52
CA GLU A 248 13.25 17.85 -35.53
C GLU A 248 14.67 17.60 -34.99
N GLN A 249 14.98 18.22 -33.86
CA GLN A 249 16.24 18.05 -33.16
C GLN A 249 15.98 17.60 -31.72
N VAL A 250 16.85 16.72 -31.26
CA VAL A 250 16.77 16.20 -29.88
C VAL A 250 18.06 16.50 -29.11
N PHE A 251 17.95 16.55 -27.78
CA PHE A 251 19.11 16.65 -26.93
C PHE A 251 19.99 15.39 -27.07
N ARG A 252 21.29 15.60 -27.00
CA ARG A 252 22.29 14.57 -27.21
C ARG A 252 22.22 13.45 -26.17
N GLN A 253 21.95 13.80 -24.90
CA GLN A 253 21.87 12.87 -23.79
C GLN A 253 20.46 12.28 -23.67
N PRO A 254 20.28 10.95 -23.83
CA PRO A 254 18.98 10.31 -23.67
C PRO A 254 18.60 10.18 -22.20
N LEU A 255 17.28 10.10 -21.96
CA LEU A 255 16.69 9.82 -20.65
C LEU A 255 16.30 8.35 -20.57
N LEU A 256 16.79 7.62 -19.58
CA LEU A 256 16.34 6.26 -19.26
C LEU A 256 15.47 6.28 -18.01
N PHE A 257 14.19 6.02 -18.17
CA PHE A 257 13.26 5.89 -17.06
C PHE A 257 13.26 4.47 -16.51
N VAL A 258 13.45 4.38 -15.18
CA VAL A 258 13.36 3.16 -14.40
C VAL A 258 12.14 3.28 -13.49
N PRO A 259 10.96 2.81 -13.90
CA PRO A 259 9.78 2.82 -13.06
C PRO A 259 9.85 1.73 -11.99
N ALA A 260 8.99 1.83 -10.97
CA ALA A 260 8.85 0.77 -9.98
C ALA A 260 8.34 -0.52 -10.63
N TRP A 261 8.94 -1.66 -10.29
CA TRP A 261 8.52 -2.98 -10.82
C TRP A 261 7.15 -3.43 -10.31
N ILE A 262 6.62 -2.79 -9.28
CA ILE A 262 5.26 -3.04 -8.76
C ILE A 262 4.17 -2.24 -9.48
N MET A 263 4.54 -1.40 -10.45
CA MET A 263 3.62 -0.53 -11.18
C MET A 263 3.78 -0.70 -12.69
N LYS A 264 2.74 -0.33 -13.42
CA LYS A 264 2.83 -0.25 -14.89
C LYS A 264 3.63 0.97 -15.30
N TYR A 265 4.50 0.83 -16.31
CA TYR A 265 5.33 1.91 -16.83
C TYR A 265 4.51 3.17 -17.21
N TYR A 266 3.28 2.96 -17.68
CA TYR A 266 2.42 4.04 -18.17
C TYR A 266 1.77 4.90 -17.06
N ILE A 267 2.13 4.70 -15.79
CA ILE A 267 1.80 5.68 -14.75
C ILE A 267 2.37 7.06 -15.08
N LEU A 268 3.45 7.09 -15.88
CA LEU A 268 4.07 8.31 -16.39
C LEU A 268 3.56 8.72 -17.77
N ASP A 269 2.57 8.01 -18.32
CA ASP A 269 1.95 8.25 -19.63
C ASP A 269 0.46 7.87 -19.61
N LEU A 270 -0.30 8.45 -18.66
CA LEU A 270 -1.69 8.06 -18.37
C LEU A 270 -2.68 8.55 -19.42
N SER A 271 -2.50 9.76 -19.95
CA SER A 271 -3.40 10.33 -20.94
C SER A 271 -2.70 11.45 -21.72
N PRO A 272 -3.25 11.93 -22.85
CA PRO A 272 -2.67 13.03 -23.63
C PRO A 272 -2.39 14.31 -22.82
N SER A 273 -3.18 14.58 -21.80
CA SER A 273 -3.05 15.76 -20.92
C SER A 273 -2.28 15.48 -19.63
N ASN A 274 -2.06 14.19 -19.30
CA ASN A 274 -1.37 13.76 -18.10
C ASN A 274 -0.31 12.71 -18.44
N SER A 275 0.76 13.16 -19.11
CA SER A 275 1.88 12.35 -19.54
C SER A 275 3.19 13.13 -19.39
N LEU A 276 4.05 12.68 -18.46
CA LEU A 276 5.42 13.17 -18.34
C LEU A 276 6.24 12.81 -19.58
N VAL A 277 6.05 11.61 -20.10
CA VAL A 277 6.75 11.13 -21.30
C VAL A 277 6.47 12.05 -22.49
N ARG A 278 5.19 12.31 -22.78
CA ARG A 278 4.78 13.19 -23.88
C ARG A 278 5.34 14.60 -23.72
N TYR A 279 5.32 15.12 -22.51
CA TYR A 279 5.93 16.41 -22.19
C TYR A 279 7.42 16.43 -22.58
N LEU A 280 8.18 15.41 -22.17
CA LEU A 280 9.63 15.36 -22.40
C LEU A 280 9.97 15.20 -23.91
N VAL A 281 9.29 14.28 -24.61
CA VAL A 281 9.54 14.13 -26.06
C VAL A 281 9.15 15.38 -26.86
N SER A 282 8.10 16.10 -26.43
CA SER A 282 7.72 17.39 -27.02
C SER A 282 8.73 18.52 -26.76
N ARG A 283 9.60 18.33 -25.76
CA ARG A 283 10.69 19.25 -25.42
C ARG A 283 12.04 18.84 -26.02
N GLY A 284 12.07 17.85 -26.88
CA GLY A 284 13.27 17.42 -27.58
C GLY A 284 14.13 16.40 -26.81
N HIS A 285 13.60 15.75 -25.79
CA HIS A 285 14.30 14.66 -25.12
C HIS A 285 14.07 13.33 -25.84
N THR A 286 15.14 12.55 -26.03
CA THR A 286 15.05 11.13 -26.38
C THR A 286 14.73 10.36 -25.10
N VAL A 287 13.59 9.70 -25.06
CA VAL A 287 13.09 9.01 -23.85
C VAL A 287 13.04 7.51 -24.06
N TYR A 288 13.65 6.78 -23.16
CA TYR A 288 13.57 5.33 -23.01
C TYR A 288 12.86 4.97 -21.70
N MET A 289 12.03 3.95 -21.72
CA MET A 289 11.25 3.49 -20.57
C MET A 289 11.34 1.99 -20.41
N ILE A 290 11.68 1.52 -19.23
CA ILE A 290 11.59 0.11 -18.88
C ILE A 290 10.12 -0.25 -18.62
N SER A 291 9.62 -1.27 -19.29
CA SER A 291 8.35 -1.92 -18.99
C SER A 291 8.64 -3.28 -18.35
N TRP A 292 8.39 -3.38 -17.06
CA TRP A 292 8.62 -4.62 -16.31
C TRP A 292 7.57 -5.68 -16.64
N ARG A 293 8.02 -6.92 -16.79
CA ARG A 293 7.12 -8.07 -16.85
C ARG A 293 6.40 -8.23 -15.50
N ASN A 294 5.15 -8.67 -15.52
CA ASN A 294 4.51 -9.13 -14.30
C ASN A 294 5.12 -10.48 -13.91
N PRO A 295 5.71 -10.61 -12.72
CA PRO A 295 6.28 -11.88 -12.28
C PRO A 295 5.17 -12.93 -12.09
N ASP A 296 5.53 -14.18 -12.34
CA ASP A 296 4.69 -15.34 -12.07
C ASP A 296 5.39 -16.32 -11.11
N ALA A 297 4.83 -17.53 -10.94
CA ALA A 297 5.37 -18.50 -9.99
C ALA A 297 6.78 -19.00 -10.37
N GLU A 298 7.18 -18.91 -11.64
CA GLU A 298 8.50 -19.32 -12.12
C GLU A 298 9.56 -18.26 -11.76
N ASP A 299 9.14 -17.02 -11.57
CA ASP A 299 10.01 -15.88 -11.25
C ASP A 299 10.30 -15.75 -9.73
N ARG A 300 9.80 -16.66 -8.90
CA ARG A 300 9.90 -16.59 -7.42
C ARG A 300 11.31 -16.45 -6.86
N ASP A 301 12.31 -16.94 -7.61
CA ASP A 301 13.71 -16.94 -7.19
C ASP A 301 14.49 -15.73 -7.75
N LEU A 302 13.83 -14.84 -8.54
CA LEU A 302 14.43 -13.61 -9.04
C LEU A 302 14.57 -12.58 -7.91
N GLY A 303 15.80 -12.18 -7.64
CA GLY A 303 16.16 -11.23 -6.60
C GLY A 303 16.50 -9.84 -7.14
N MET A 304 16.91 -8.95 -6.23
CA MET A 304 17.33 -7.59 -6.56
C MET A 304 18.48 -7.56 -7.59
N ASP A 305 19.41 -8.49 -7.51
CA ASP A 305 20.54 -8.59 -8.44
C ASP A 305 20.10 -8.88 -9.87
N ASP A 306 19.03 -9.67 -10.05
CA ASP A 306 18.48 -9.98 -11.36
C ASP A 306 17.80 -8.74 -11.96
N TYR A 307 17.05 -8.00 -11.15
CA TYR A 307 16.46 -6.72 -11.55
C TYR A 307 17.53 -5.68 -11.91
N LEU A 308 18.66 -5.66 -11.21
CA LEU A 308 19.78 -4.79 -11.57
C LEU A 308 20.44 -5.22 -12.88
N ARG A 309 20.78 -6.52 -13.03
CA ARG A 309 21.54 -7.03 -14.19
C ARG A 309 20.68 -7.12 -15.45
N MET A 310 19.56 -7.88 -15.39
CA MET A 310 18.67 -8.09 -16.54
C MET A 310 17.73 -6.92 -16.81
N GLY A 311 17.51 -6.06 -15.80
CA GLY A 311 16.69 -4.87 -15.93
C GLY A 311 17.52 -3.64 -16.28
N VAL A 312 17.93 -2.90 -15.25
CA VAL A 312 18.46 -1.53 -15.43
C VAL A 312 19.80 -1.51 -16.20
N LEU A 313 20.73 -2.43 -15.87
CA LEU A 313 22.02 -2.51 -16.57
C LEU A 313 21.86 -2.89 -18.04
N ALA A 314 21.03 -3.90 -18.32
CA ALA A 314 20.74 -4.31 -19.70
C ALA A 314 20.09 -3.18 -20.50
N ALA A 315 19.14 -2.44 -19.89
CA ALA A 315 18.53 -1.27 -20.52
C ALA A 315 19.56 -0.16 -20.80
N LEU A 316 20.43 0.15 -19.84
CA LEU A 316 21.50 1.13 -19.98
C LEU A 316 22.46 0.78 -21.11
N ASP A 317 22.87 -0.49 -21.20
CA ASP A 317 23.78 -0.93 -22.25
C ASP A 317 23.15 -0.83 -23.65
N VAL A 318 21.87 -1.18 -23.78
CA VAL A 318 21.12 -1.01 -25.04
C VAL A 318 20.99 0.45 -25.45
N VAL A 319 20.62 1.34 -24.50
CA VAL A 319 20.51 2.78 -24.77
C VAL A 319 21.85 3.34 -25.23
N ARG A 320 22.94 3.01 -24.57
CA ARG A 320 24.30 3.47 -24.96
C ARG A 320 24.75 2.98 -26.33
N GLN A 321 24.40 1.74 -26.69
CA GLN A 321 24.68 1.21 -28.03
C GLN A 321 23.90 1.97 -29.11
N ARG A 322 22.66 2.31 -28.85
CA ARG A 322 21.80 3.02 -29.81
C ARG A 322 22.17 4.50 -29.96
N GLU A 323 22.60 5.12 -28.88
CA GLU A 323 22.94 6.55 -28.81
C GLU A 323 24.47 6.79 -28.90
N ALA A 324 25.19 5.96 -29.67
CA ALA A 324 26.61 6.11 -29.98
C ALA A 324 27.54 6.28 -28.76
N GLY A 325 27.19 5.71 -27.63
CA GLY A 325 27.98 5.73 -26.39
C GLY A 325 27.81 7.00 -25.53
N GLU A 326 26.80 7.82 -25.83
CA GLU A 326 26.49 9.02 -25.03
C GLU A 326 26.22 8.67 -23.57
N GLN A 327 26.43 9.67 -22.70
CA GLN A 327 26.04 9.56 -21.30
C GLN A 327 24.51 9.55 -21.17
N VAL A 328 24.01 8.61 -20.38
CA VAL A 328 22.56 8.41 -20.15
C VAL A 328 22.15 9.07 -18.85
N GLN A 329 21.10 9.87 -18.88
CA GLN A 329 20.47 10.41 -17.68
C GLN A 329 19.47 9.38 -17.16
N ALA A 330 19.72 8.78 -16.01
CA ALA A 330 18.80 7.82 -15.38
C ALA A 330 17.79 8.55 -14.51
N VAL A 331 16.51 8.27 -14.74
CA VAL A 331 15.39 8.81 -13.97
C VAL A 331 14.69 7.66 -13.26
N GLY A 332 14.91 7.52 -11.96
CA GLY A 332 14.25 6.50 -11.15
C GLY A 332 12.96 7.02 -10.52
N TYR A 333 11.86 6.29 -10.68
CA TYR A 333 10.58 6.61 -10.05
C TYR A 333 10.23 5.58 -8.98
N CYS A 334 9.98 6.04 -7.73
CA CYS A 334 9.63 5.18 -6.59
C CYS A 334 10.72 4.10 -6.35
N LEU A 335 10.37 2.81 -6.30
CA LEU A 335 11.33 1.70 -6.18
C LEU A 335 12.32 1.64 -7.34
N GLY A 336 11.97 2.13 -8.52
CA GLY A 336 12.90 2.30 -9.62
C GLY A 336 14.04 3.27 -9.31
N GLY A 337 13.80 4.27 -8.44
CA GLY A 337 14.83 5.13 -7.89
C GLY A 337 15.83 4.37 -7.02
N THR A 338 15.37 3.41 -6.23
CA THR A 338 16.23 2.51 -5.43
C THR A 338 17.14 1.68 -6.35
N LEU A 339 16.57 1.06 -7.40
CA LEU A 339 17.37 0.31 -8.39
C LEU A 339 18.38 1.20 -9.13
N ALA A 340 17.96 2.37 -9.59
CA ALA A 340 18.84 3.29 -10.29
C ALA A 340 19.99 3.76 -9.39
N THR A 341 19.73 4.04 -8.10
CA THR A 341 20.76 4.41 -7.12
C THR A 341 21.72 3.26 -6.83
N ALA A 342 21.19 2.05 -6.62
CA ALA A 342 22.01 0.85 -6.41
C ALA A 342 22.93 0.59 -7.62
N LEU A 343 22.40 0.71 -8.83
CA LEU A 343 23.20 0.59 -10.05
C LEU A 343 24.27 1.68 -10.13
N ALA A 344 23.90 2.94 -9.89
CA ALA A 344 24.85 4.07 -9.95
C ALA A 344 26.04 3.88 -8.99
N ALA A 345 25.80 3.28 -7.81
CA ALA A 345 26.87 2.97 -6.84
C ALA A 345 27.86 1.90 -7.34
N THR A 346 27.47 1.06 -8.28
CA THR A 346 28.32 -0.01 -8.83
C THR A 346 28.99 0.35 -10.15
N LEU A 347 28.54 1.41 -10.81
CA LEU A 347 29.06 1.82 -12.12
C LEU A 347 30.30 2.71 -11.99
N PRO A 348 31.28 2.58 -12.91
CA PRO A 348 32.36 3.53 -13.00
C PRO A 348 31.84 4.93 -13.38
N PRO A 349 32.47 6.02 -12.85
CA PRO A 349 32.14 7.38 -13.24
C PRO A 349 32.19 7.52 -14.77
N ARG A 350 31.19 8.11 -15.42
CA ARG A 350 31.01 8.35 -16.87
C ARG A 350 30.02 7.42 -17.59
N ARG A 351 29.37 6.46 -16.92
CA ARG A 351 28.28 5.71 -17.57
C ARG A 351 26.92 6.37 -17.44
N LEU A 352 26.72 7.10 -16.35
CA LEU A 352 25.54 7.95 -16.09
C LEU A 352 25.95 9.42 -16.07
N ALA A 353 25.06 10.29 -16.49
CA ALA A 353 25.17 11.75 -16.39
C ALA A 353 24.48 12.26 -15.13
#